data_39528b3b893750fdf3bd49388629888b
#
_entry.id   39528b3b893750fdf3bd49388629888b
#
_cell.length_a   1.000
_cell.length_b   1.000
_cell.length_c   1.000
_cell.angle_alpha   90.00
_cell.angle_beta   90.00
_cell.angle_gamma   90.00
#
_symmetry.space_group_name_H-M   'P 1'
#
loop_
_entity.id
_entity.type
_entity.pdbx_description
1 polymer ?
#
loop_
_entity_poly.entity_id
_entity_poly.type
_entity_poly.pdbx_seq_one_letter_code
_entity_poly.pdbx_strand_id
1 'polypeptide(L)' 'MQDCIRALDPDFREVIVLRDLQEFSYDEIGVMLSVAAGTVKSRLFRARDSVKECLKRAFGGASGILLKG' A
#
# COMPACT_ATOMS: atom_id res chain seq x y z
N MET A 1 -11.50 3.33 1.10
CA MET A 1 -10.07 3.14 1.44
C MET A 1 -9.82 1.88 2.24
N GLN A 2 -10.51 1.73 3.37
CA GLN A 2 -10.35 0.55 4.21
C GLN A 2 -10.61 -0.76 3.46
N ASP A 3 -11.65 -0.78 2.65
CA ASP A 3 -11.99 -1.99 1.91
C ASP A 3 -10.93 -2.36 0.89
N CYS A 4 -10.31 -1.36 0.28
CA CYS A 4 -9.26 -1.62 -0.68
C CYS A 4 -8.01 -2.19 -0.02
N ILE A 5 -7.70 -1.72 1.18
CA ILE A 5 -6.57 -2.25 1.94
C ILE A 5 -6.86 -3.68 2.38
N ARG A 6 -8.09 -3.96 2.80
CA ARG A 6 -8.47 -5.31 3.20
C ARG A 6 -8.41 -6.31 2.06
N ALA A 7 -8.64 -5.84 0.85
CA ALA A 7 -8.61 -6.71 -0.32
C ALA A 7 -7.20 -7.07 -0.75
N LEU A 8 -6.18 -6.39 -0.21
CA LEU A 8 -4.80 -6.69 -0.54
C LEU A 8 -4.37 -8.02 0.07
N ASP A 9 -3.39 -8.64 -0.58
CA ASP A 9 -2.72 -9.80 0.00
C ASP A 9 -2.14 -9.41 1.35
N PRO A 10 -2.07 -10.35 2.30
CA PRO A 10 -1.53 -10.05 3.62
C PRO A 10 -0.15 -9.38 3.60
N ASP A 11 0.73 -9.82 2.70
CA ASP A 11 2.07 -9.25 2.61
C ASP A 11 2.02 -7.77 2.20
N PHE A 12 1.17 -7.43 1.26
CA PHE A 12 1.04 -6.06 0.78
C PHE A 12 0.36 -5.18 1.83
N ARG A 13 -0.67 -5.71 2.45
CA ARG A 13 -1.38 -4.97 3.48
C ARG A 13 -0.46 -4.64 4.65
N GLU A 14 0.37 -5.60 5.03
CA GLU A 14 1.27 -5.43 6.16
C GLU A 14 2.27 -4.31 5.92
N VAL A 15 2.88 -4.25 4.75
CA VAL A 15 3.87 -3.19 4.49
C VAL A 15 3.21 -1.81 4.46
N ILE A 16 1.99 -1.71 3.95
CA ILE A 16 1.28 -0.43 3.96
C ILE A 16 1.00 0.02 5.39
N VAL A 17 0.50 -0.89 6.22
CA VAL A 17 0.20 -0.56 7.61
C VAL A 17 1.47 -0.13 8.34
N LEU A 18 2.54 -0.89 8.20
CA LEU A 18 3.77 -0.58 8.90
C LEU A 18 4.41 0.72 8.44
N ARG A 19 4.33 1.00 7.15
CA ARG A 19 4.97 2.21 6.61
C ARG A 19 4.08 3.45 6.71
N ASP A 20 2.84 3.34 6.28
CA ASP A 20 1.98 4.52 6.16
C ASP A 20 1.24 4.86 7.45
N LEU A 21 0.88 3.86 8.24
CA LEU A 21 0.14 4.10 9.47
C LEU A 21 1.04 4.16 10.70
N GLN A 22 2.07 3.33 10.76
CA GLN A 22 2.96 3.27 11.90
C GLN A 22 4.31 3.91 11.66
N GLU A 23 4.57 4.33 10.44
CA GLU A 23 5.75 5.13 10.07
C GLU A 23 7.09 4.49 10.36
N PHE A 24 7.16 3.16 10.30
CA PHE A 24 8.44 2.48 10.40
C PHE A 24 9.27 2.71 9.13
N SER A 25 10.58 2.70 9.27
CA SER A 25 11.46 2.82 8.12
C SER A 25 11.46 1.53 7.30
N TYR A 26 11.92 1.61 6.06
CA TYR A 26 12.03 0.42 5.22
C TYR A 26 12.92 -0.63 5.86
N ASP A 27 14.04 -0.20 6.46
CA ASP A 27 14.96 -1.13 7.11
C ASP A 27 14.29 -1.82 8.30
N GLU A 28 13.55 -1.05 9.08
CA GLU A 28 12.82 -1.61 10.22
C GLU A 28 11.78 -2.62 9.78
N ILE A 29 11.03 -2.28 8.75
CA ILE A 29 10.03 -3.20 8.22
C ILE A 29 10.69 -4.46 7.67
N GLY A 30 11.83 -4.30 6.99
CA GLY A 30 12.57 -5.44 6.48
C GLY A 30 12.97 -6.40 7.58
N VAL A 31 13.44 -5.86 8.69
CA VAL A 31 13.80 -6.69 9.84
C VAL A 31 12.59 -7.39 10.42
N MET A 32 11.48 -6.65 10.58
CA MET A 32 10.25 -7.22 11.11
C MET A 32 9.70 -8.35 10.27
N LEU A 33 9.79 -8.21 8.95
CA LEU A 33 9.23 -9.20 8.03
C LEU A 33 10.28 -10.19 7.53
N SER A 34 11.52 -10.03 7.95
CA SER A 34 12.64 -10.91 7.53
C SER A 34 12.85 -10.85 6.02
N VAL A 35 12.81 -9.67 5.46
CA VAL A 35 13.07 -9.44 4.03
C VAL A 35 14.00 -8.25 3.87
N ALA A 36 14.59 -8.14 2.68
CA ALA A 36 15.46 -7.01 2.38
C ALA A 36 14.65 -5.71 2.26
N ALA A 37 15.30 -4.58 2.55
CA ALA A 37 14.64 -3.28 2.42
C ALA A 37 14.14 -3.04 1.00
N GLY A 38 14.89 -3.50 0.00
CA GLY A 38 14.46 -3.38 -1.38
C GLY A 38 13.16 -4.12 -1.66
N THR A 39 12.98 -5.28 -1.02
CA THR A 39 11.75 -6.04 -1.12
C THR A 39 10.59 -5.27 -0.49
N VAL A 40 10.84 -4.60 0.63
CA VAL A 40 9.83 -3.78 1.28
C VAL A 40 9.37 -2.67 0.33
N LYS A 41 10.32 -2.00 -0.33
CA LYS A 41 10.00 -0.95 -1.29
C LYS A 41 9.17 -1.47 -2.44
N SER A 42 9.54 -2.62 -3.00
CA SER A 42 8.82 -3.22 -4.10
C SER A 42 7.39 -3.59 -3.71
N ARG A 43 7.25 -4.21 -2.53
CA ARG A 43 5.93 -4.59 -2.04
C ARG A 43 5.07 -3.36 -1.79
N LEU A 44 5.67 -2.33 -1.22
CA LEU A 44 4.95 -1.10 -0.94
C LEU A 44 4.46 -0.44 -2.22
N PHE A 45 5.31 -0.40 -3.24
CA PHE A 45 4.93 0.15 -4.53
C PHE A 45 3.74 -0.60 -5.12
N ARG A 46 3.82 -1.92 -5.12
CA ARG A 46 2.73 -2.74 -5.67
C ARG A 46 1.46 -2.62 -4.84
N ALA A 47 1.63 -2.55 -3.52
CA ALA A 47 0.48 -2.41 -2.63
C ALA A 47 -0.25 -1.11 -2.88
N ARG A 48 0.49 -0.01 -3.00
CA ARG A 48 -0.11 1.28 -3.28
C ARG A 48 -0.77 1.33 -4.65
N ASP A 49 -0.15 0.67 -5.62
CA ASP A 49 -0.71 0.59 -6.96
C ASP A 49 -2.03 -0.18 -6.94
N SER A 50 -2.09 -1.27 -6.19
CA SER A 50 -3.32 -2.05 -6.07
C SER A 50 -4.43 -1.24 -5.39
N VAL A 51 -4.09 -0.49 -4.36
CA VAL A 51 -5.07 0.38 -3.70
C VAL A 51 -5.57 1.44 -4.67
N LYS A 52 -4.65 2.03 -5.43
CA LYS A 52 -5.01 3.03 -6.42
C LYS A 52 -5.98 2.49 -7.44
N GLU A 53 -5.73 1.29 -7.96
CA GLU A 53 -6.62 0.66 -8.92
C GLU A 53 -7.98 0.35 -8.30
N CYS A 54 -7.98 -0.09 -7.06
CA CYS A 54 -9.21 -0.37 -6.34
C CYS A 54 -10.05 0.91 -6.20
N LEU A 55 -9.42 2.01 -5.84
CA LEU A 55 -10.10 3.28 -5.69
C LEU A 55 -10.66 3.78 -7.01
N LYS A 56 -9.91 3.59 -8.09
CA LYS A 56 -10.40 3.96 -9.41
C LYS A 56 -11.67 3.23 -9.78
N ARG A 57 -11.72 1.93 -9.49
CA ARG A 57 -12.91 1.15 -9.77
C ARG A 57 -14.09 1.61 -8.92
N ALA A 58 -13.81 1.87 -7.64
CA ALA A 58 -14.87 2.24 -6.71
C ALA A 58 -15.51 3.58 -7.07
N PHE A 59 -14.69 4.53 -7.51
CA PHE A 59 -15.19 5.89 -7.81
C PHE A 59 -15.43 6.13 -9.28
N GLY A 60 -15.10 5.19 -10.13
CA GLY A 60 -15.29 5.36 -11.56
C GLY A 60 -14.49 6.55 -12.06
N GLY A 61 -15.10 7.33 -12.96
CA GLY A 61 -14.43 8.47 -13.54
C GLY A 61 -14.12 9.59 -12.57
N ALA A 62 -14.82 9.63 -11.44
CA ALA A 62 -14.63 10.69 -10.47
C ALA A 62 -13.27 10.60 -9.77
N SER A 63 -12.65 9.42 -9.80
CA SER A 63 -11.38 9.23 -9.12
C SER A 63 -10.29 10.16 -9.65
N GLY A 64 -10.34 10.46 -10.92
CA GLY A 64 -9.37 11.35 -11.52
C GLY A 64 -9.43 12.75 -10.93
N ILE A 65 -10.61 13.22 -10.65
CA ILE A 65 -10.82 14.54 -10.07
C ILE A 65 -10.26 14.58 -8.65
N LEU A 66 -10.54 13.56 -7.87
CA LEU A 66 -10.09 13.49 -6.50
C LEU A 66 -8.57 13.44 -6.41
N LEU A 67 -7.95 12.72 -7.33
CA LEU A 67 -6.50 12.57 -7.31
C LEU A 67 -5.79 13.85 -7.70
N LYS A 68 -6.43 14.69 -8.46
CA LYS A 68 -5.83 15.96 -8.84
C LYS A 68 -5.82 16.96 -7.70
N GLY A 69 -6.80 16.84 -6.85
CA GLY A 69 -6.94 17.72 -5.68
C GLY A 69 -5.83 17.53 -4.67
#